data_7739420381db307f234a8982ab9a5f91
#
_entry.id   7739420381db307f234a8982ab9a5f91
#
_cell.length_a   1.000
_cell.length_b   1.000
_cell.length_c   1.000
_cell.angle_alpha   90.00
_cell.angle_beta   90.00
_cell.angle_gamma   90.00
#
_symmetry.space_group_name_H-M   'P 1'
#
loop_
_entity.id
_entity.type
_entity.pdbx_description
1 polymer ?
#
loop_
_entity_poly.entity_id
_entity_poly.type
_entity_poly.pdbx_seq_one_letter_code
_entity_poly.pdbx_strand_id
1 'polypeptide(L)'
;MNLIGIDNNSGEKVSEEIDLIMRSSDGTLVFVEVRRRSSASHGGAAASVSAVKQRRIVFAARHYLMRLREPPACRFDVVTVEPSGIEWLQGAFDAT
;
A
#
# COMPACT_ATOMS: atom_id res chain seq x y z
N MET A 1 -4.22 -13.77 -1.05
CA MET A 1 -4.08 -12.46 -1.70
C MET A 1 -3.04 -12.56 -2.80
N ASN A 2 -3.38 -12.14 -3.98
CA ASN A 2 -2.51 -12.23 -5.13
C ASN A 2 -1.78 -10.92 -5.38
N LEU A 3 -0.50 -11.02 -5.71
CA LEU A 3 0.32 -9.87 -6.04
C LEU A 3 0.05 -9.43 -7.47
N ILE A 4 -0.21 -8.13 -7.67
CA ILE A 4 -0.39 -7.55 -8.98
C ILE A 4 0.31 -6.19 -9.04
N GLY A 5 0.80 -5.82 -10.22
CA GLY A 5 1.20 -4.45 -10.52
C GLY A 5 2.44 -3.90 -9.87
N ILE A 6 3.29 -4.69 -9.24
CA ILE A 6 4.49 -4.14 -8.62
C ILE A 6 5.58 -3.96 -9.65
N ASP A 7 5.96 -4.80 -10.38
CA ASP A 7 7.02 -4.69 -11.37
C ASP A 7 6.59 -5.57 -12.52
N ASN A 8 5.98 -4.96 -13.48
CA ASN A 8 5.40 -5.72 -14.56
C ASN A 8 6.49 -6.32 -15.45
N ASN A 9 6.07 -7.05 -16.46
CA ASN A 9 6.98 -7.75 -17.34
C ASN A 9 7.91 -6.81 -18.13
N SER A 10 7.61 -5.52 -18.16
CA SER A 10 8.49 -4.54 -18.80
C SER A 10 9.50 -3.93 -17.84
N GLY A 11 9.42 -4.28 -16.56
CA GLY A 11 10.30 -3.74 -15.54
C GLY A 11 9.89 -2.38 -15.01
N GLU A 12 8.71 -1.91 -15.37
CA GLU A 12 8.23 -0.61 -14.90
C GLU A 12 7.46 -0.74 -13.61
N LYS A 13 7.70 0.17 -12.70
CA LYS A 13 6.89 0.28 -11.48
C LYS A 13 5.52 0.83 -11.83
N VAL A 14 4.51 0.37 -11.10
CA VAL A 14 3.17 0.94 -11.21
C VAL A 14 3.17 2.38 -10.72
N SER A 15 3.87 2.65 -9.63
CA SER A 15 4.00 3.97 -9.05
C SER A 15 5.23 4.04 -8.16
N GLU A 16 5.84 5.22 -8.11
CA GLU A 16 6.94 5.49 -7.19
C GLU A 16 6.47 5.55 -5.74
N GLU A 17 5.18 5.82 -5.52
CA GLU A 17 4.64 6.01 -4.18
C GLU A 17 4.06 4.73 -3.58
N ILE A 18 3.79 3.72 -4.38
CA ILE A 18 3.14 2.49 -3.92
C ILE A 18 4.09 1.32 -4.10
N ASP A 19 4.44 0.67 -2.99
CA ASP A 19 5.38 -0.44 -3.02
C ASP A 19 4.78 -1.69 -3.63
N LEU A 20 3.58 -2.06 -3.21
CA LEU A 20 2.92 -3.27 -3.69
C LEU A 20 1.45 -2.98 -3.99
N ILE A 21 0.93 -3.66 -5.01
CA ILE A 21 -0.50 -3.69 -5.27
C ILE A 21 -0.91 -5.16 -5.29
N MET A 22 -1.86 -5.51 -4.46
CA MET A 22 -2.31 -6.89 -4.31
C MET A 22 -3.81 -6.97 -4.49
N ARG A 23 -4.31 -8.17 -4.76
CA ARG A 23 -5.74 -8.40 -4.86
C ARG A 23 -6.14 -9.44 -3.83
N SER A 24 -7.10 -9.08 -3.00
CA SER A 24 -7.63 -10.04 -2.03
C SER A 24 -8.61 -11.00 -2.69
N SER A 25 -8.99 -12.05 -1.98
CA SER A 25 -9.85 -13.09 -2.54
C SER A 25 -11.25 -12.57 -2.91
N ASP A 26 -11.70 -11.48 -2.26
CA ASP A 26 -12.98 -10.87 -2.57
C ASP A 26 -12.92 -9.83 -3.69
N GLY A 27 -11.74 -9.67 -4.31
CA GLY A 27 -11.57 -8.73 -5.42
C GLY A 27 -11.12 -7.34 -5.01
N THR A 28 -11.01 -7.05 -3.73
CA THR A 28 -10.54 -5.75 -3.26
C THR A 28 -9.08 -5.55 -3.68
N LEU A 29 -8.77 -4.37 -4.21
CA LEU A 29 -7.38 -3.99 -4.47
C LEU A 29 -6.77 -3.43 -3.20
N VAL A 30 -5.58 -3.91 -2.87
CA VAL A 30 -4.89 -3.52 -1.65
C VAL A 30 -3.59 -2.83 -2.04
N PHE A 31 -3.50 -1.56 -1.72
CA PHE A 31 -2.29 -0.77 -1.94
C PHE A 31 -1.47 -0.82 -0.67
N VAL A 32 -0.26 -1.35 -0.74
CA VAL A 32 0.55 -1.65 0.44
C VAL A 32 1.79 -0.77 0.45
N GLU A 33 1.98 -0.06 1.56
CA GLU A 33 3.21 0.66 1.85
C GLU A 33 4.06 -0.20 2.79
N VAL A 34 5.29 -0.47 2.39
CA VAL A 34 6.21 -1.27 3.21
C VAL A 34 7.21 -0.32 3.86
N ARG A 35 7.32 -0.38 5.19
CA ARG A 35 8.21 0.47 5.98
C ARG A 35 9.19 -0.38 6.75
N ARG A 36 10.48 -0.11 6.58
CA ARG A 36 11.51 -0.73 7.38
C ARG A 36 11.83 0.18 8.55
N ARG A 37 11.89 -0.37 9.75
CA ARG A 37 12.18 0.37 10.96
C ARG A 37 13.28 -0.33 11.72
N SER A 38 14.25 0.46 12.22
CA SER A 38 15.37 -0.11 12.96
C SER A 38 14.99 -0.50 14.38
N SER A 39 13.96 0.13 14.92
CA SER A 39 13.45 -0.17 16.25
C SER A 39 11.98 0.19 16.31
N ALA A 40 11.25 -0.42 17.24
CA ALA A 40 9.86 -0.05 17.47
C ALA A 40 9.79 1.41 17.89
N SER A 41 8.87 2.17 17.29
CA SER A 41 8.64 3.55 17.65
C SER A 41 7.22 3.72 18.13
N HIS A 42 6.93 4.91 18.67
CA HIS A 42 5.59 5.20 19.17
C HIS A 42 4.59 5.20 18.02
N GLY A 43 3.40 4.66 18.27
CA GLY A 43 2.30 4.68 17.35
C GLY A 43 2.23 3.53 16.36
N GLY A 44 3.22 2.63 16.36
CA GLY A 44 3.17 1.42 15.53
C GLY A 44 3.13 1.70 14.03
N ALA A 45 2.53 0.77 13.28
CA ALA A 45 2.51 0.82 11.82
C ALA A 45 1.74 2.04 11.30
N ALA A 46 0.61 2.36 11.92
CA ALA A 46 -0.22 3.48 11.45
C ALA A 46 0.54 4.80 11.47
N ALA A 47 1.32 5.04 12.53
CA ALA A 47 2.05 6.29 12.69
C ALA A 47 3.31 6.36 11.85
N SER A 48 3.71 5.26 11.20
CA SER A 48 4.92 5.24 10.39
C SER A 48 4.76 5.93 9.04
N VAL A 49 3.52 6.23 8.63
CA VAL A 49 3.25 6.88 7.34
C VAL A 49 2.65 8.25 7.60
N SER A 50 3.36 9.30 7.22
CA SER A 50 2.91 10.68 7.44
C SER A 50 1.66 10.99 6.64
N ALA A 51 0.94 12.04 7.05
CA ALA A 51 -0.23 12.49 6.32
C ALA A 51 0.12 12.89 4.88
N VAL A 52 1.28 13.49 4.68
CA VAL A 52 1.74 13.87 3.34
C VAL A 52 1.95 12.61 2.49
N LYS A 53 2.61 11.59 3.05
CA LYS A 53 2.83 10.36 2.31
C LYS A 53 1.52 9.65 2.01
N GLN A 54 0.60 9.64 2.96
CA GLN A 54 -0.73 9.05 2.74
C GLN A 54 -1.43 9.71 1.55
N ARG A 55 -1.38 11.03 1.46
CA ARG A 55 -2.00 11.74 0.33
C ARG A 55 -1.34 11.38 -0.98
N ARG A 56 -0.02 11.21 -0.99
CA ARG A 56 0.70 10.80 -2.19
C ARG A 56 0.31 9.40 -2.63
N ILE A 57 0.16 8.50 -1.67
CA ILE A 57 -0.25 7.12 -1.95
C ILE A 57 -1.67 7.12 -2.53
N VAL A 58 -2.59 7.86 -1.91
CA VAL A 58 -3.97 7.93 -2.39
C VAL A 58 -4.03 8.51 -3.80
N PHE A 59 -3.27 9.56 -4.06
CA PHE A 59 -3.21 10.18 -5.38
C PHE A 59 -2.72 9.16 -6.43
N ALA A 60 -1.65 8.44 -6.12
CA ALA A 60 -1.12 7.43 -7.02
C ALA A 60 -2.12 6.29 -7.23
N ALA A 61 -2.81 5.87 -6.17
CA ALA A 61 -3.81 4.82 -6.28
C ALA A 61 -4.97 5.25 -7.19
N ARG A 62 -5.41 6.50 -7.09
CA ARG A 62 -6.46 7.02 -7.96
C ARG A 62 -6.03 6.97 -9.42
N HIS A 63 -4.79 7.33 -9.70
CA HIS A 63 -4.27 7.24 -11.06
C HIS A 63 -4.25 5.80 -11.56
N TYR A 64 -3.85 4.87 -10.70
CA TYR A 64 -3.88 3.47 -11.06
C TYR A 64 -5.30 3.00 -11.37
N LEU A 65 -6.26 3.37 -10.51
CA LEU A 65 -7.65 2.95 -10.67
C LEU A 65 -8.28 3.50 -11.95
N MET A 66 -7.85 4.68 -12.40
CA MET A 66 -8.35 5.27 -13.63
C MET A 66 -8.02 4.44 -14.87
N ARG A 67 -7.04 3.56 -14.77
CA ARG A 67 -6.66 2.67 -15.85
C ARG A 67 -7.56 1.45 -15.95
N LEU A 68 -8.40 1.26 -14.96
CA LEU A 68 -9.27 0.10 -14.89
C LEU A 68 -10.67 0.48 -15.39
N ARG A 69 -11.27 -0.44 -16.12
CA ARG A 69 -12.59 -0.21 -16.69
C ARG A 69 -13.66 -0.13 -15.62
N GLU A 70 -13.57 -1.02 -14.64
CA GLU A 70 -14.48 -1.09 -13.51
C GLU A 70 -13.67 -1.17 -12.24
N PRO A 71 -13.30 -0.02 -11.65
CA PRO A 71 -12.46 -0.03 -10.47
C PRO A 71 -13.16 -0.75 -9.32
N PRO A 72 -12.50 -1.74 -8.71
CA PRO A 72 -13.09 -2.42 -7.54
C PRO A 72 -12.92 -1.58 -6.29
N ALA A 73 -13.48 -2.06 -5.18
CA ALA A 73 -13.17 -1.48 -3.88
C ALA A 73 -11.68 -1.57 -3.63
N CYS A 74 -11.13 -0.64 -2.87
CA CYS A 74 -9.72 -0.66 -2.54
C CYS A 74 -9.50 -0.39 -1.06
N ARG A 75 -8.30 -0.72 -0.61
CA ARG A 75 -7.88 -0.60 0.78
C ARG A 75 -6.42 -0.23 0.82
N PHE A 76 -6.03 0.53 1.84
CA PHE A 76 -4.63 0.94 2.04
C PHE A 76 -4.07 0.27 3.28
N ASP A 77 -3.02 -0.51 3.09
CA ASP A 77 -2.38 -1.26 4.17
C ASP A 77 -0.97 -0.75 4.39
N VAL A 78 -0.47 -0.92 5.60
CA VAL A 78 0.92 -0.62 5.93
C VAL A 78 1.53 -1.87 6.55
N VAL A 79 2.69 -2.25 6.03
CA VAL A 79 3.48 -3.35 6.58
C VAL A 79 4.77 -2.74 7.12
N THR A 80 5.06 -2.98 8.39
CA THR A 80 6.33 -2.57 8.98
C THR A 80 7.20 -3.80 9.20
N VAL A 81 8.47 -3.65 8.86
CA VAL A 81 9.47 -4.70 9.05
C VAL A 81 10.47 -4.18 10.06
N GLU A 82 10.59 -4.87 11.18
CA GLU A 82 11.46 -4.50 12.29
C GLU A 82 12.29 -5.73 12.69
N PRO A 83 13.37 -5.53 13.46
CA PRO A 83 14.14 -6.69 13.95
C PRO A 83 13.28 -7.67 14.75
N SER A 84 12.26 -7.17 15.44
CA SER A 84 11.38 -8.01 16.25
C SER A 84 10.33 -8.75 15.42
N GLY A 85 10.14 -8.41 14.15
CA GLY A 85 9.16 -9.07 13.31
C GLY A 85 8.46 -8.14 12.34
N ILE A 86 7.34 -8.62 11.81
CA ILE A 86 6.54 -7.89 10.81
C ILE A 86 5.17 -7.61 11.39
N GLU A 87 4.72 -6.38 11.23
CA GLU A 87 3.36 -6.00 11.54
C GLU A 87 2.65 -5.60 10.25
N TRP A 88 1.48 -6.15 10.00
CA TRP A 88 0.67 -5.82 8.84
C TRP A 88 -0.63 -5.19 9.33
N LEU A 89 -0.78 -3.90 9.11
CA LEU A 89 -1.98 -3.18 9.48
C LEU A 89 -2.87 -3.00 8.26
N GLN A 90 -4.00 -3.66 8.26
CA GLN A 90 -4.97 -3.58 7.18
C GLN A 90 -5.86 -2.36 7.38
N GLY A 91 -6.16 -1.66 6.28
CA GLY A 91 -7.01 -0.48 6.37
C GLY A 91 -6.40 0.61 7.24
N ALA A 92 -5.12 0.87 7.07
CA ALA A 92 -4.39 1.80 7.92
C ALA A 92 -4.86 3.24 7.76
N PHE A 93 -5.36 3.61 6.59
CA PHE A 93 -5.90 4.94 6.33
C PHE A 93 -6.88 4.86 5.16
N ASP A 94 -7.65 5.92 4.99
CA ASP A 94 -8.69 6.00 3.98
C ASP A 94 -8.32 6.94 2.85
N ALA A 95 -9.03 6.81 1.74
CA ALA A 95 -8.82 7.60 0.54
C ALA A 95 -9.51 8.97 0.58
N THR A 96 -9.96 9.40 1.75
CA THR A 96 -10.67 10.69 1.90
C THR A 96 -9.75 11.88 1.99
#